data_8aafa19ab7714b96a8e953dc6b04be39
#
_entry.id   8aafa19ab7714b96a8e953dc6b04be39
#
_cell.length_a   1.000
_cell.length_b   1.000
_cell.length_c   1.000
_cell.angle_alpha   90.00
_cell.angle_beta   90.00
_cell.angle_gamma   90.00
#
_symmetry.space_group_name_H-M   'P 1'
#
loop_
_entity.id
_entity.type
_entity.pdbx_description
1 polymer ?
#
loop_
_entity_poly.entity_id
_entity_poly.type
_entity_poly.pdbx_seq_one_letter_code
_entity_poly.pdbx_strand_id
1 'polypeptide(L)'
;MYETAEEGVAREVREETGCVVTDTQFLFTLPNTYLYSDFLVHTIDLFFLCHIDEGATLAAHDDVAECMWVPFVDVDPKEFGLASVRRGVERILAER
;
A
#
# COMPACT_ATOMS: atom_id res chain seq x y z
N MET A 1 -19.72 -6.47 5.96
CA MET A 1 -19.41 -5.60 7.09
C MET A 1 -18.83 -4.29 6.59
N TYR A 2 -19.22 -3.20 7.23
CA TYR A 2 -18.88 -1.87 6.76
C TYR A 2 -17.64 -1.36 7.47
N GLU A 3 -16.60 -1.01 6.70
CA GLU A 3 -15.43 -0.34 7.26
C GLU A 3 -15.03 0.80 6.33
N THR A 4 -14.44 1.85 6.89
CA THR A 4 -13.93 2.96 6.11
C THR A 4 -12.65 2.55 5.39
N ALA A 5 -12.23 3.34 4.40
CA ALA A 5 -10.96 3.09 3.71
C ALA A 5 -9.79 3.14 4.69
N GLU A 6 -9.83 4.07 5.65
CA GLU A 6 -8.79 4.20 6.69
C GLU A 6 -8.73 2.95 7.57
N GLU A 7 -9.89 2.46 7.99
CA GLU A 7 -9.97 1.23 8.78
C GLU A 7 -9.47 0.03 7.99
N GLY A 8 -9.82 -0.03 6.71
CA GLY A 8 -9.41 -1.12 5.83
C GLY A 8 -7.90 -1.17 5.63
N VAL A 9 -7.26 -0.02 5.34
CA VAL A 9 -5.81 -0.01 5.15
C VAL A 9 -5.08 -0.35 6.45
N ALA A 10 -5.55 0.13 7.59
CA ALA A 10 -4.96 -0.19 8.89
C ALA A 10 -5.06 -1.69 9.19
N ARG A 11 -6.21 -2.28 8.90
CA ARG A 11 -6.42 -3.72 9.07
C ARG A 11 -5.50 -4.54 8.19
N GLU A 12 -5.40 -4.18 6.91
CA GLU A 12 -4.56 -4.91 5.96
C GLU A 12 -3.08 -4.83 6.33
N VAL A 13 -2.59 -3.66 6.74
CA VAL A 13 -1.21 -3.50 7.19
C VAL A 13 -0.94 -4.42 8.38
N ARG A 14 -1.85 -4.44 9.34
CA ARG A 14 -1.71 -5.30 10.51
C ARG A 14 -1.72 -6.78 10.14
N GLU A 15 -2.63 -7.19 9.27
CA GLU A 15 -2.75 -8.58 8.85
C GLU A 15 -1.53 -9.06 8.08
N GLU A 16 -0.95 -8.20 7.26
CA GLU A 16 0.16 -8.57 6.39
C GLU A 16 1.54 -8.41 7.02
N THR A 17 1.70 -7.46 7.92
CA THR A 17 3.01 -7.12 8.48
C THR A 17 3.11 -7.27 9.99
N GLY A 18 1.99 -7.37 10.68
CA GLY A 18 1.96 -7.39 12.14
C GLY A 18 2.08 -6.02 12.79
N CYS A 19 2.25 -4.97 12.00
CA CYS A 19 2.41 -3.61 12.52
C CYS A 19 1.06 -2.97 12.82
N VAL A 20 0.99 -2.23 13.93
CA VAL A 20 -0.21 -1.48 14.31
C VAL A 20 -0.12 -0.08 13.73
N VAL A 21 -1.11 0.30 12.93
CA VAL A 21 -1.21 1.62 12.34
C VAL A 21 -1.78 2.57 13.39
N THR A 22 -1.04 3.63 13.71
CA THR A 22 -1.45 4.63 14.69
C THR A 22 -2.15 5.82 14.07
N ASP A 23 -1.88 6.08 12.80
CA ASP A 23 -2.48 7.21 12.09
C ASP A 23 -2.43 6.96 10.59
N THR A 24 -3.42 7.48 9.86
CA THR A 24 -3.47 7.40 8.41
C THR A 24 -3.69 8.80 7.84
N GLN A 25 -3.04 9.06 6.70
CA GLN A 25 -3.24 10.28 5.95
C GLN A 25 -3.56 9.91 4.51
N PHE A 26 -4.73 10.29 4.05
CA PHE A 26 -5.09 10.08 2.65
C PHE A 26 -4.22 10.96 1.76
N LEU A 27 -3.66 10.39 0.71
CA LEU A 27 -2.81 11.10 -0.24
C LEU A 27 -3.54 11.43 -1.53
N PHE A 28 -3.96 10.40 -2.27
CA PHE A 28 -4.60 10.59 -3.57
C PHE A 28 -5.19 9.26 -4.05
N THR A 29 -5.93 9.35 -5.16
CA THR A 29 -6.40 8.16 -5.86
C THR A 29 -5.78 8.09 -7.24
N LEU A 30 -5.61 6.88 -7.76
CA LEU A 30 -5.21 6.64 -9.14
C LEU A 30 -6.10 5.57 -9.74
N PRO A 31 -6.49 5.75 -11.01
CA PRO A 31 -7.25 4.72 -11.70
C PRO A 31 -6.33 3.58 -12.13
N ASN A 32 -6.88 2.38 -12.17
CA ASN A 32 -6.19 1.22 -12.68
C ASN A 32 -7.13 0.41 -13.55
N THR A 33 -6.57 -0.25 -14.55
CA THR A 33 -7.33 -1.12 -15.44
C THR A 33 -6.51 -2.38 -15.66
N TYR A 34 -7.13 -3.53 -15.50
CA TYR A 34 -6.45 -4.79 -15.76
C TYR A 34 -7.42 -5.80 -16.39
N LEU A 35 -6.83 -6.77 -17.07
CA LEU A 35 -7.58 -7.84 -17.70
C LEU A 35 -7.67 -9.00 -16.72
N TYR A 36 -8.91 -9.39 -16.40
CA TYR A 36 -9.20 -10.54 -15.56
C TYR A 36 -10.05 -11.52 -16.36
N SER A 37 -9.49 -12.68 -16.63
CA SER A 37 -10.10 -13.62 -17.60
C SER A 37 -10.27 -12.89 -18.93
N ASP A 38 -11.49 -12.78 -19.43
CA ASP A 38 -11.79 -12.06 -20.68
C ASP A 38 -12.43 -10.70 -20.40
N PHE A 39 -12.40 -10.24 -19.16
CA PHE A 39 -13.04 -8.99 -18.76
C PHE A 39 -12.03 -7.91 -18.43
N LEU A 40 -12.30 -6.71 -18.88
CA LEU A 40 -11.53 -5.53 -18.52
C LEU A 40 -12.12 -4.96 -17.24
N VAL A 41 -11.30 -4.89 -16.19
CA VAL A 41 -11.73 -4.43 -14.87
C VAL A 41 -11.12 -3.07 -14.59
N HIS A 42 -11.97 -2.12 -14.21
CA HIS A 42 -11.55 -0.78 -13.81
C HIS A 42 -11.64 -0.66 -12.30
N THR A 43 -10.57 -0.20 -11.67
CA THR A 43 -10.51 0.02 -10.23
C THR A 43 -9.98 1.40 -9.93
N ILE A 44 -10.17 1.82 -8.69
CA ILE A 44 -9.59 3.06 -8.17
C ILE A 44 -8.75 2.67 -6.97
N ASP A 45 -7.46 2.98 -7.04
CA ASP A 45 -6.54 2.72 -5.94
C ASP A 45 -6.45 3.96 -5.06
N LEU A 46 -6.65 3.76 -3.76
CA LEU A 46 -6.54 4.82 -2.76
C LEU A 46 -5.19 4.68 -2.06
N PHE A 47 -4.44 5.75 -2.01
CA PHE A 47 -3.11 5.76 -1.40
C PHE A 47 -3.15 6.49 -0.07
N PHE A 48 -2.57 5.85 0.94
CA PHE A 48 -2.50 6.38 2.31
C PHE A 48 -1.06 6.35 2.80
N LEU A 49 -0.69 7.41 3.52
CA LEU A 49 0.52 7.39 4.33
C LEU A 49 0.11 6.90 5.71
N CYS A 50 0.71 5.80 6.16
CA CYS A 50 0.39 5.22 7.44
C CYS A 50 1.57 5.38 8.40
N HIS A 51 1.28 5.86 9.60
CA HIS A 51 2.25 5.86 10.69
C HIS A 51 2.03 4.61 11.51
N ILE A 52 3.09 3.97 11.91
CA ILE A 52 3.03 2.74 12.68
C ILE A 52 3.67 2.94 14.05
N ASP A 53 3.31 2.06 14.98
CA ASP A 53 3.82 2.11 16.34
C ASP A 53 5.34 1.97 16.36
N GLU A 54 6.01 2.81 17.15
CA GLU A 54 7.45 2.72 17.35
C GLU A 54 7.77 1.40 18.04
N GLY A 55 8.85 0.77 17.61
CA GLY A 55 9.23 -0.53 18.14
C GLY A 55 8.45 -1.68 17.54
N ALA A 56 7.62 -1.42 16.52
CA ALA A 56 6.92 -2.48 15.81
C ALA A 56 7.92 -3.46 15.20
N THR A 57 7.63 -4.75 15.32
CA THR A 57 8.43 -5.79 14.71
C THR A 57 7.78 -6.18 13.39
N LEU A 58 8.50 -5.96 12.31
CA LEU A 58 8.02 -6.31 10.99
C LEU A 58 8.14 -7.80 10.76
N ALA A 59 7.04 -8.44 10.37
CA ALA A 59 7.02 -9.86 10.04
C ALA A 59 5.98 -10.11 8.96
N ALA A 60 6.29 -11.02 8.04
CA ALA A 60 5.33 -11.41 7.01
C ALA A 60 4.24 -12.29 7.62
N HIS A 61 3.00 -11.99 7.30
CA HIS A 61 1.82 -12.71 7.74
C HIS A 61 0.91 -13.00 6.56
N ASP A 62 -0.05 -13.88 6.73
CA ASP A 62 -1.01 -14.30 5.70
C ASP A 62 -0.29 -14.79 4.43
N ASP A 63 -0.65 -14.24 3.28
CA ASP A 63 -0.10 -14.64 1.99
C ASP A 63 1.19 -13.92 1.63
N VAL A 64 1.73 -13.11 2.54
CA VAL A 64 2.95 -12.33 2.29
C VAL A 64 4.18 -13.22 2.46
N ALA A 65 5.00 -13.31 1.41
CA ALA A 65 6.21 -14.14 1.44
C ALA A 65 7.29 -13.54 2.35
N GLU A 66 7.47 -12.23 2.28
CA GLU A 66 8.44 -11.53 3.13
C GLU A 66 8.09 -10.04 3.24
N CYS A 67 8.55 -9.42 4.31
CA CYS A 67 8.44 -7.98 4.52
C CYS A 67 9.81 -7.44 4.87
N MET A 68 10.11 -6.24 4.39
CA MET A 68 11.36 -5.56 4.74
C MET A 68 11.15 -4.06 4.81
N TRP A 69 11.95 -3.40 5.64
CA TRP A 69 12.03 -1.95 5.65
C TRP A 69 12.95 -1.49 4.54
N VAL A 70 12.49 -0.54 3.74
CA VAL A 70 13.29 0.04 2.67
C VAL A 70 13.44 1.54 2.94
N PRO A 71 14.67 2.04 3.07
CA PRO A 71 14.87 3.49 3.21
C PRO A 71 14.22 4.22 2.03
N PHE A 72 13.63 5.36 2.31
CA PHE A 72 12.89 6.11 1.29
C PHE A 72 13.73 6.39 0.05
N VAL A 73 15.02 6.67 0.25
CA VAL A 73 15.96 6.96 -0.84
C VAL A 73 16.26 5.77 -1.72
N ASP A 74 15.99 4.56 -1.23
CA ASP A 74 16.27 3.32 -1.95
C ASP A 74 15.03 2.73 -2.63
N VAL A 75 13.88 3.38 -2.50
CA VAL A 75 12.65 2.90 -3.12
C VAL A 75 12.71 3.14 -4.63
N ASP A 76 12.56 2.06 -5.40
CA ASP A 76 12.55 2.11 -6.86
C ASP A 76 11.16 1.80 -7.38
N PRO A 77 10.47 2.78 -8.01
CA PRO A 77 9.12 2.54 -8.55
C PRO A 77 9.06 1.38 -9.55
N LYS A 78 10.15 1.10 -10.23
CA LYS A 78 10.20 0.04 -11.25
C LYS A 78 10.04 -1.36 -10.68
N GLU A 79 10.25 -1.52 -9.38
CA GLU A 79 10.10 -2.83 -8.73
C GLU A 79 8.65 -3.21 -8.45
N PHE A 80 7.71 -2.28 -8.62
CA PHE A 80 6.30 -2.53 -8.40
C PHE A 80 5.64 -3.03 -9.66
N GLY A 81 4.91 -4.14 -9.56
CA GLY A 81 4.33 -4.82 -10.72
C GLY A 81 3.12 -4.13 -11.33
N LEU A 82 2.30 -3.48 -10.52
CA LEU A 82 1.09 -2.82 -11.00
C LEU A 82 1.38 -1.38 -11.42
N ALA A 83 0.88 -1.00 -12.59
CA ALA A 83 1.13 0.34 -13.15
C ALA A 83 0.63 1.46 -12.26
N SER A 84 -0.55 1.30 -11.63
CA SER A 84 -1.10 2.32 -10.74
C SER A 84 -0.25 2.48 -9.50
N VAL A 85 0.21 1.38 -8.92
CA VAL A 85 1.09 1.40 -7.73
C VAL A 85 2.41 2.08 -8.07
N ARG A 86 2.97 1.74 -9.23
CA ARG A 86 4.21 2.36 -9.71
C ARG A 86 4.06 3.88 -9.84
N ARG A 87 2.99 4.34 -10.47
CA ARG A 87 2.71 5.77 -10.61
C ARG A 87 2.49 6.45 -9.26
N GLY A 88 1.82 5.77 -8.34
CA GLY A 88 1.62 6.28 -6.99
C GLY A 88 2.92 6.46 -6.25
N VAL A 89 3.79 5.47 -6.31
CA VAL A 89 5.11 5.54 -5.67
C VAL A 89 5.96 6.65 -6.28
N GLU A 90 5.96 6.78 -7.61
CA GLU A 90 6.67 7.87 -8.29
C GLU A 90 6.20 9.24 -7.80
N ARG A 91 4.89 9.40 -7.66
CA ARG A 91 4.30 10.65 -7.19
C ARG A 91 4.70 10.96 -5.74
N ILE A 92 4.67 9.95 -4.87
CA ILE A 92 5.08 10.12 -3.48
C ILE A 92 6.54 10.55 -3.40
N LEU A 93 7.41 9.90 -4.18
CA LEU A 93 8.84 10.23 -4.20
C LEU A 93 9.09 11.65 -4.72
N ALA A 94 8.31 12.09 -5.70
CA ALA A 94 8.46 13.42 -6.29
C ALA A 94 8.00 14.53 -5.36
N GLU A 95 7.05 14.27 -4.48
CA GLU A 95 6.43 15.28 -3.60
C GLU A 95 7.08 15.36 -2.21
N ARG A 96 8.01 14.50 -1.91
CA ARG A 96 8.65 14.51 -0.59
C ARG A 96 9.66 15.63 -0.40
#